data_d394df2a3b3861f9c811f40c62ccbf48
#
_entry.id   d394df2a3b3861f9c811f40c62ccbf48
#
_cell.length_a   1.000
_cell.length_b   1.000
_cell.length_c   1.000
_cell.angle_alpha   90.00
_cell.angle_beta   90.00
_cell.angle_gamma   90.00
#
_symmetry.space_group_name_H-M   'P 1'
#
loop_
_entity.id
_entity.type
_entity.pdbx_description
1 polymer ?
#
loop_
_entity_poly.entity_id
_entity_poly.type
_entity_poly.pdbx_seq_one_letter_code
_entity_poly.pdbx_strand_id
1 'polypeptide(L)'
;MLTGHIVALRSSIKTLILIGGMGAIGAGVLTVGLGMDTPWAPWERQVDTMFPPVLFTLASFVATVAFCATTVVFHTLLKTVTSNPDKWWRASGALFLVAYGMFSFGSGTLEAAIMLNILHLIVGLPALTLLPSAVRDDGPSSSISLAGHRHPVDAVVH
;
A
#
# COMPACT_ATOMS: atom_id res chain seq x y z
N MET A 1 14.83 -9.88 21.03
CA MET A 1 14.81 -9.64 19.57
C MET A 1 13.51 -10.09 18.89
N LEU A 2 12.87 -11.20 19.28
CA LEU A 2 11.61 -11.68 18.67
C LEU A 2 10.43 -10.71 18.80
N THR A 3 10.28 -10.00 19.91
CA THR A 3 9.14 -9.11 20.19
C THR A 3 9.06 -7.93 19.21
N GLY A 4 10.20 -7.36 18.80
CA GLY A 4 10.22 -6.27 17.82
C GLY A 4 9.70 -6.67 16.46
N HIS A 5 10.08 -7.85 15.95
CA HIS A 5 9.61 -8.35 14.66
C HIS A 5 8.11 -8.63 14.63
N ILE A 6 7.52 -9.08 15.75
CA ILE A 6 6.08 -9.34 15.85
C ILE A 6 5.27 -8.04 15.83
N VAL A 7 5.72 -7.00 16.50
CA VAL A 7 5.06 -5.69 16.51
C VAL A 7 5.08 -5.06 15.12
N ALA A 8 6.22 -5.12 14.47
CA ALA A 8 6.46 -4.68 13.11
C ALA A 8 5.50 -5.32 12.10
N LEU A 9 5.50 -6.64 12.09
CA LEU A 9 4.63 -7.42 11.21
C LEU A 9 3.14 -7.06 11.44
N ARG A 10 2.76 -6.78 12.69
CA ARG A 10 1.40 -6.42 13.05
C ARG A 10 1.00 -5.02 12.53
N SER A 11 1.91 -4.05 12.53
CA SER A 11 1.66 -2.70 11.98
C SER A 11 1.48 -2.76 10.47
N SER A 12 2.38 -3.46 9.77
CA SER A 12 2.30 -3.64 8.32
C SER A 12 1.02 -4.36 7.90
N ILE A 13 0.61 -5.43 8.60
CA ILE A 13 -0.64 -6.14 8.31
C ILE A 13 -1.86 -5.23 8.47
N LYS A 14 -1.92 -4.42 9.53
CA LYS A 14 -3.05 -3.48 9.71
C LYS A 14 -3.14 -2.49 8.57
N THR A 15 -2.02 -1.94 8.13
CA THR A 15 -1.96 -1.01 7.00
C THR A 15 -2.40 -1.67 5.70
N LEU A 16 -1.97 -2.92 5.44
CA LEU A 16 -2.39 -3.70 4.28
C LEU A 16 -3.89 -3.94 4.26
N ILE A 17 -4.47 -4.34 5.39
CA ILE A 17 -5.91 -4.57 5.51
C ILE A 17 -6.70 -3.26 5.34
N LEU A 18 -6.20 -2.15 5.91
CA LEU A 18 -6.83 -0.84 5.75
C LEU A 18 -6.89 -0.43 4.28
N ILE A 19 -5.76 -0.48 3.57
CA ILE A 19 -5.70 -0.11 2.16
C ILE A 19 -6.55 -1.07 1.31
N GLY A 20 -6.51 -2.37 1.60
CA GLY A 20 -7.37 -3.37 0.96
C GLY A 20 -8.86 -3.09 1.17
N GLY A 21 -9.23 -2.73 2.39
CA GLY A 21 -10.60 -2.31 2.72
C GLY A 21 -11.03 -1.05 1.97
N MET A 22 -10.16 -0.05 1.84
CA MET A 22 -10.43 1.14 1.02
C MET A 22 -10.66 0.77 -0.45
N GLY A 23 -9.88 -0.16 -1.00
CA GLY A 23 -10.06 -0.67 -2.35
C GLY A 23 -11.42 -1.36 -2.54
N ALA A 24 -11.80 -2.22 -1.61
CA ALA A 24 -13.10 -2.91 -1.65
C ALA A 24 -14.29 -1.93 -1.51
N ILE A 25 -14.23 -1.02 -0.53
CA ILE A 25 -15.28 -0.02 -0.33
C ILE A 25 -15.38 0.89 -1.56
N GLY A 26 -14.24 1.37 -2.09
CA GLY A 26 -14.20 2.17 -3.31
C GLY A 26 -14.82 1.44 -4.50
N ALA A 27 -14.44 0.19 -4.74
CA ALA A 27 -15.02 -0.64 -5.79
C ALA A 27 -16.53 -0.83 -5.61
N GLY A 28 -16.98 -1.16 -4.40
CA GLY A 28 -18.41 -1.35 -4.10
C GLY A 28 -19.22 -0.06 -4.28
N VAL A 29 -18.72 1.10 -3.83
CA VAL A 29 -19.39 2.39 -4.00
C VAL A 29 -19.48 2.74 -5.48
N LEU A 30 -18.40 2.59 -6.24
CA LEU A 30 -18.37 2.97 -7.66
C LEU A 30 -19.27 2.05 -8.50
N THR A 31 -19.21 0.74 -8.28
CA THR A 31 -19.94 -0.23 -9.13
C THR A 31 -21.35 -0.48 -8.65
N VAL A 32 -21.57 -0.77 -7.37
CA VAL A 32 -22.91 -1.07 -6.82
C VAL A 32 -23.66 0.22 -6.45
N GLY A 33 -22.97 1.17 -5.83
CA GLY A 33 -23.60 2.42 -5.37
C GLY A 33 -23.92 3.41 -6.50
N LEU A 34 -22.97 3.60 -7.42
CA LEU A 34 -23.11 4.54 -8.54
C LEU A 34 -23.49 3.86 -9.86
N GLY A 35 -23.48 2.52 -9.90
CA GLY A 35 -23.83 1.74 -11.10
C GLY A 35 -22.81 1.85 -12.22
N MET A 36 -21.54 2.19 -11.90
CA MET A 36 -20.50 2.29 -12.92
C MET A 36 -20.14 0.93 -13.49
N ASP A 37 -19.79 0.91 -14.77
CA ASP A 37 -19.35 -0.28 -15.47
C ASP A 37 -18.13 -0.91 -14.82
N THR A 38 -18.14 -2.24 -14.69
CA THR A 38 -16.96 -3.03 -14.31
C THR A 38 -16.11 -3.36 -15.54
N PRO A 39 -14.81 -3.67 -15.38
CA PRO A 39 -14.00 -4.13 -16.48
C PRO A 39 -14.48 -5.47 -17.01
N TRP A 40 -14.10 -5.80 -18.24
CA TRP A 40 -14.39 -7.13 -18.81
C TRP A 40 -13.68 -8.23 -18.01
N ALA A 41 -14.38 -9.36 -17.87
CA ALA A 41 -13.83 -10.51 -17.15
C ALA A 41 -12.70 -11.14 -17.98
N PRO A 42 -11.45 -11.18 -17.47
CA PRO A 42 -10.29 -11.61 -18.27
C PRO A 42 -10.28 -13.10 -18.60
N TRP A 43 -11.14 -13.90 -17.95
CA TRP A 43 -11.23 -15.36 -18.17
C TRP A 43 -12.34 -15.75 -19.12
N GLU A 44 -13.23 -14.84 -19.50
CA GLU A 44 -14.28 -15.15 -20.46
C GLU A 44 -13.76 -14.94 -21.89
N ARG A 45 -13.95 -15.97 -22.72
CA ARG A 45 -13.54 -15.94 -24.13
C ARG A 45 -14.47 -15.09 -25.00
N GLN A 46 -15.66 -14.76 -24.50
CA GLN A 46 -16.59 -13.85 -25.16
C GLN A 46 -16.25 -12.43 -24.73
N VAL A 47 -15.79 -11.66 -25.67
CA VAL A 47 -15.58 -10.21 -25.56
C VAL A 47 -16.95 -9.62 -25.23
N ASP A 48 -17.04 -8.79 -24.20
CA ASP A 48 -18.22 -8.05 -23.71
C ASP A 48 -18.90 -8.57 -22.42
N THR A 49 -18.37 -9.56 -21.74
CA THR A 49 -18.90 -9.95 -20.43
C THR A 49 -18.23 -9.11 -19.33
N MET A 50 -19.01 -8.26 -18.69
CA MET A 50 -18.57 -7.47 -17.56
C MET A 50 -18.37 -8.33 -16.31
N PHE A 51 -17.41 -7.92 -15.51
CA PHE A 51 -17.16 -8.55 -14.22
C PHE A 51 -18.36 -8.31 -13.28
N PRO A 52 -18.94 -9.35 -12.65
CA PRO A 52 -20.03 -9.15 -11.68
C PRO A 52 -19.59 -8.17 -10.56
N PRO A 53 -20.35 -7.10 -10.24
CA PRO A 53 -19.91 -6.05 -9.31
C PRO A 53 -19.47 -6.55 -7.94
N VAL A 54 -20.19 -7.53 -7.38
CA VAL A 54 -19.85 -8.12 -6.07
C VAL A 54 -18.52 -8.87 -6.13
N LEU A 55 -18.32 -9.66 -7.20
CA LEU A 55 -17.08 -10.41 -7.40
C LEU A 55 -15.92 -9.46 -7.68
N PHE A 56 -16.15 -8.37 -8.42
CA PHE A 56 -15.18 -7.32 -8.66
C PHE A 56 -14.74 -6.63 -7.36
N THR A 57 -15.68 -6.34 -6.45
CA THR A 57 -15.38 -5.77 -5.13
C THR A 57 -14.47 -6.70 -4.32
N LEU A 58 -14.76 -7.99 -4.28
CA LEU A 58 -13.92 -8.98 -3.60
C LEU A 58 -12.55 -9.12 -4.26
N ALA A 59 -12.50 -9.19 -5.58
CA ALA A 59 -11.26 -9.26 -6.34
C ALA A 59 -10.39 -8.01 -6.11
N SER A 60 -11.01 -6.83 -6.02
CA SER A 60 -10.32 -5.57 -5.72
C SER A 60 -9.67 -5.59 -4.34
N PHE A 61 -10.33 -6.16 -3.33
CA PHE A 61 -9.73 -6.36 -2.01
C PHE A 61 -8.48 -7.24 -2.08
N VAL A 62 -8.63 -8.44 -2.65
CA VAL A 62 -7.55 -9.43 -2.74
C VAL A 62 -6.38 -8.89 -3.56
N ALA A 63 -6.65 -8.30 -4.73
CA ALA A 63 -5.65 -7.72 -5.59
C ALA A 63 -4.89 -6.57 -4.90
N THR A 64 -5.60 -5.70 -4.19
CA THR A 64 -4.99 -4.59 -3.45
C THR A 64 -4.09 -5.09 -2.33
N VAL A 65 -4.54 -6.07 -1.52
CA VAL A 65 -3.72 -6.64 -0.44
C VAL A 65 -2.47 -7.33 -1.01
N ALA A 66 -2.62 -8.12 -2.06
CA ALA A 66 -1.51 -8.80 -2.72
C ALA A 66 -0.50 -7.79 -3.32
N PHE A 67 -1.00 -6.75 -3.99
CA PHE A 67 -0.17 -5.68 -4.52
C PHE A 67 0.58 -4.96 -3.39
N CYS A 68 -0.10 -4.55 -2.33
CA CYS A 68 0.54 -3.89 -1.20
C CYS A 68 1.59 -4.79 -0.51
N ALA A 69 1.34 -6.09 -0.39
CA ALA A 69 2.33 -7.02 0.15
C ALA A 69 3.59 -7.08 -0.72
N THR A 70 3.43 -7.16 -2.05
CA THR A 70 4.55 -7.11 -3.00
C THR A 70 5.32 -5.79 -2.90
N THR A 71 4.62 -4.67 -2.70
CA THR A 71 5.24 -3.35 -2.59
C THR A 71 6.05 -3.19 -1.30
N VAL A 72 5.64 -3.82 -0.19
CA VAL A 72 6.43 -3.87 1.05
C VAL A 72 7.77 -4.60 0.81
N VAL A 73 7.73 -5.72 0.09
CA VAL A 73 8.96 -6.44 -0.30
C VAL A 73 9.85 -5.55 -1.17
N PHE A 74 9.27 -4.89 -2.16
CA PHE A 74 10.01 -3.99 -3.06
C PHE A 74 10.65 -2.82 -2.28
N HIS A 75 9.93 -2.17 -1.36
CA HIS A 75 10.48 -1.11 -0.52
C HIS A 75 11.64 -1.62 0.36
N THR A 76 11.52 -2.84 0.89
CA THR A 76 12.59 -3.46 1.67
C THR A 76 13.85 -3.70 0.82
N LEU A 77 13.68 -4.16 -0.43
CA LEU A 77 14.78 -4.30 -1.37
C LEU A 77 15.42 -2.94 -1.72
N LEU A 78 14.63 -1.88 -1.89
CA LEU A 78 15.17 -0.55 -2.12
C LEU A 78 16.09 -0.07 -0.98
N LYS A 79 15.80 -0.44 0.28
CA LYS A 79 16.67 -0.12 1.42
C LYS A 79 18.06 -0.74 1.32
N THR A 80 18.21 -1.85 0.59
CA THR A 80 19.52 -2.51 0.42
C THR A 80 20.33 -1.94 -0.75
N VAL A 81 19.67 -1.27 -1.70
CA VAL A 81 20.29 -0.85 -2.96
C VAL A 81 20.50 0.67 -3.02
N THR A 82 19.73 1.46 -2.26
CA THR A 82 19.78 2.93 -2.35
C THR A 82 19.80 3.62 -0.99
N SER A 83 20.49 4.74 -0.90
CA SER A 83 20.51 5.61 0.29
C SER A 83 19.21 6.38 0.52
N ASN A 84 18.35 6.50 -0.52
CA ASN A 84 17.09 7.23 -0.45
C ASN A 84 15.90 6.37 -0.91
N PRO A 85 15.56 5.28 -0.18
CA PRO A 85 14.53 4.34 -0.59
C PRO A 85 13.14 4.98 -0.75
N ASP A 86 12.78 5.94 0.11
CA ASP A 86 11.48 6.61 0.06
C ASP A 86 11.29 7.47 -1.19
N LYS A 87 12.37 8.13 -1.66
CA LYS A 87 12.33 8.91 -2.91
C LYS A 87 12.08 8.00 -4.11
N TRP A 88 12.83 6.91 -4.19
CA TRP A 88 12.69 5.95 -5.26
C TRP A 88 11.35 5.21 -5.21
N TRP A 89 10.88 4.90 -4.00
CA TRP A 89 9.54 4.36 -3.78
C TRP A 89 8.45 5.26 -4.37
N ARG A 90 8.44 6.55 -4.00
CA ARG A 90 7.44 7.50 -4.50
C ARG A 90 7.53 7.70 -6.00
N ALA A 91 8.74 7.81 -6.55
CA ALA A 91 8.95 7.99 -7.98
C ALA A 91 8.47 6.78 -8.78
N SER A 92 8.88 5.56 -8.40
CA SER A 92 8.47 4.33 -9.07
C SER A 92 6.97 4.07 -8.93
N GLY A 93 6.40 4.32 -7.74
CA GLY A 93 4.97 4.14 -7.51
C GLY A 93 4.12 5.17 -8.27
N ALA A 94 4.55 6.42 -8.37
CA ALA A 94 3.87 7.42 -9.20
C ALA A 94 3.93 7.04 -10.69
N LEU A 95 5.09 6.61 -11.17
CA LEU A 95 5.23 6.11 -12.54
C LEU A 95 4.32 4.91 -12.79
N PHE A 96 4.26 3.97 -11.83
CA PHE A 96 3.39 2.80 -11.93
C PHE A 96 1.90 3.19 -11.99
N LEU A 97 1.45 4.16 -11.15
CA LEU A 97 0.08 4.65 -11.19
C LEU A 97 -0.28 5.26 -12.54
N VAL A 98 0.61 6.06 -13.12
CA VAL A 98 0.40 6.65 -14.46
C VAL A 98 0.33 5.56 -15.52
N ALA A 99 1.29 4.63 -15.54
CA ALA A 99 1.33 3.54 -16.51
C ALA A 99 0.07 2.67 -16.39
N TYR A 100 -0.30 2.27 -15.17
CA TYR A 100 -1.46 1.43 -14.93
C TYR A 100 -2.78 2.15 -15.26
N GLY A 101 -2.85 3.47 -15.00
CA GLY A 101 -3.96 4.32 -15.43
C GLY A 101 -4.13 4.31 -16.95
N MET A 102 -3.04 4.34 -17.71
CA MET A 102 -3.09 4.22 -19.18
C MET A 102 -3.59 2.84 -19.63
N PHE A 103 -3.16 1.76 -18.98
CA PHE A 103 -3.63 0.41 -19.28
C PHE A 103 -5.13 0.21 -18.99
N SER A 104 -5.70 0.98 -18.06
CA SER A 104 -7.13 0.92 -17.73
C SER A 104 -8.02 1.23 -18.93
N PHE A 105 -7.56 1.99 -19.90
CA PHE A 105 -8.32 2.27 -21.13
C PHE A 105 -8.50 1.04 -22.05
N GLY A 106 -7.80 -0.05 -21.77
CA GLY A 106 -8.02 -1.35 -22.44
C GLY A 106 -9.04 -2.25 -21.71
N SER A 107 -9.69 -1.78 -20.64
CA SER A 107 -10.52 -2.61 -19.77
C SER A 107 -11.97 -2.80 -20.22
N GLY A 108 -12.35 -2.29 -21.38
CA GLY A 108 -13.70 -2.39 -21.91
C GLY A 108 -14.30 -1.04 -22.27
N THR A 109 -15.24 -0.54 -21.45
CA THR A 109 -15.88 0.75 -21.68
C THR A 109 -15.05 1.91 -21.14
N LEU A 110 -15.28 3.12 -21.65
CA LEU A 110 -14.67 4.33 -21.10
C LEU A 110 -15.04 4.53 -19.63
N GLU A 111 -16.26 4.18 -19.26
CA GLU A 111 -16.78 4.29 -17.89
C GLU A 111 -15.99 3.35 -16.95
N ALA A 112 -15.78 2.10 -17.36
CA ALA A 112 -14.94 1.15 -16.62
C ALA A 112 -13.49 1.63 -16.48
N ALA A 113 -12.94 2.26 -17.52
CA ALA A 113 -11.61 2.85 -17.47
C ALA A 113 -11.52 4.01 -16.46
N ILE A 114 -12.51 4.90 -16.43
CA ILE A 114 -12.60 6.00 -15.47
C ILE A 114 -12.75 5.44 -14.06
N MET A 115 -13.64 4.47 -13.85
CA MET A 115 -13.85 3.81 -12.57
C MET A 115 -12.56 3.19 -12.03
N LEU A 116 -11.83 2.44 -12.87
CA LEU A 116 -10.54 1.85 -12.49
C LEU A 116 -9.50 2.91 -12.13
N ASN A 117 -9.42 4.02 -12.86
CA ASN A 117 -8.50 5.11 -12.55
C ASN A 117 -8.82 5.76 -11.19
N ILE A 118 -10.10 5.99 -10.89
CA ILE A 118 -10.54 6.49 -9.59
C ILE A 118 -10.13 5.50 -8.48
N LEU A 119 -10.37 4.20 -8.70
CA LEU A 119 -10.01 3.16 -7.75
C LEU A 119 -8.48 3.08 -7.51
N HIS A 120 -7.67 3.21 -8.57
CA HIS A 120 -6.22 3.26 -8.46
C HIS A 120 -5.75 4.46 -7.64
N LEU A 121 -6.40 5.62 -7.74
CA LEU A 121 -6.09 6.78 -6.91
C LEU A 121 -6.49 6.55 -5.44
N ILE A 122 -7.68 5.98 -5.19
CA ILE A 122 -8.18 5.67 -3.83
C ILE A 122 -7.21 4.73 -3.10
N VAL A 123 -6.62 3.77 -3.80
CA VAL A 123 -5.70 2.79 -3.24
C VAL A 123 -4.25 3.26 -3.31
N GLY A 124 -3.85 3.80 -4.44
CA GLY A 124 -2.45 4.13 -4.75
C GLY A 124 -1.91 5.28 -3.91
N LEU A 125 -2.70 6.36 -3.70
CA LEU A 125 -2.25 7.48 -2.89
C LEU A 125 -1.99 7.10 -1.43
N PRO A 126 -2.90 6.38 -0.73
CA PRO A 126 -2.61 5.85 0.59
C PRO A 126 -1.43 4.87 0.59
N ALA A 127 -1.30 4.00 -0.40
CA ALA A 127 -0.17 3.08 -0.49
C ALA A 127 1.17 3.82 -0.61
N LEU A 128 1.25 4.88 -1.42
CA LEU A 128 2.47 5.69 -1.57
C LEU A 128 2.85 6.47 -0.30
N THR A 129 1.88 6.82 0.53
CA THR A 129 2.10 7.67 1.71
C THR A 129 2.22 6.87 3.00
N LEU A 130 1.37 5.86 3.21
CA LEU A 130 1.28 5.12 4.47
C LEU A 130 2.25 3.94 4.56
N LEU A 131 2.53 3.25 3.44
CA LEU A 131 3.43 2.08 3.49
C LEU A 131 4.86 2.41 3.90
N PRO A 132 5.51 3.50 3.41
CA PRO A 132 6.85 3.86 3.86
C PRO A 132 6.92 4.17 5.35
N SER A 133 5.89 4.81 5.92
CA SER A 133 5.83 5.09 7.36
C SER A 133 5.63 3.81 8.17
N ALA A 134 4.71 2.94 7.76
CA ALA A 134 4.47 1.66 8.42
C ALA A 134 5.73 0.77 8.47
N VAL A 135 6.53 0.79 7.39
CA VAL A 135 7.79 0.03 7.32
C VAL A 135 8.95 0.71 8.09
N ARG A 136 8.86 2.02 8.36
CA ARG A 136 9.87 2.74 9.17
C ARG A 136 9.68 2.55 10.67
N ASP A 137 8.45 2.50 11.13
CA ASP A 137 8.13 2.28 12.56
C ASP A 137 8.63 0.91 13.08
N ASP A 138 9.11 0.07 12.18
CA ASP A 138 9.69 -1.24 12.42
C ASP A 138 11.16 -1.21 12.83
N GLY A 139 11.80 -0.03 12.88
CA GLY A 139 13.17 0.13 13.38
C GLY A 139 13.22 -0.02 14.91
N PRO A 140 14.31 -0.58 15.49
CA PRO A 140 14.48 -0.59 16.93
C PRO A 140 14.46 0.86 17.42
N SER A 141 13.45 1.17 18.21
CA SER A 141 13.32 2.47 18.87
C SER A 141 14.65 2.83 19.55
N SER A 142 15.26 3.93 19.16
CA SER A 142 16.48 4.50 19.76
C SER A 142 16.22 4.99 21.19
N SER A 143 15.49 4.22 21.99
CA SER A 143 15.15 4.54 23.38
C SER A 143 16.23 4.15 24.39
N ILE A 144 17.49 3.93 23.94
CA ILE A 144 18.61 3.71 24.85
C ILE A 144 19.65 4.83 24.65
N SER A 145 19.31 6.03 25.00
CA SER A 145 20.32 7.11 25.11
C SER A 145 20.04 8.13 26.21
N LEU A 146 19.40 7.79 27.29
CA LEU A 146 19.23 8.71 28.44
C LEU A 146 19.62 8.11 29.80
N ALA A 147 20.33 6.98 29.83
CA ALA A 147 20.77 6.36 31.10
C ALA A 147 22.30 6.37 31.31
N GLY A 148 23.02 7.36 30.80
CA GLY A 148 24.49 7.34 30.81
C GLY A 148 25.19 8.63 31.24
N HIS A 149 24.51 9.67 31.67
CA HIS A 149 25.18 10.87 32.17
C HIS A 149 24.91 11.09 33.66
N ARG A 150 25.36 10.12 34.51
CA ARG A 150 25.66 10.47 35.91
C ARG A 150 27.03 11.04 35.95
N HIS A 151 27.11 12.34 36.16
CA HIS A 151 28.34 13.04 36.62
C HIS A 151 28.84 12.37 37.91
N PRO A 152 30.10 11.98 37.99
CA PRO A 152 30.73 11.77 39.29
C PRO A 152 30.88 13.13 39.95
N VAL A 153 30.20 13.35 41.05
CA VAL A 153 30.39 14.49 41.95
C VAL A 153 31.76 14.27 42.61
N ASP A 154 32.67 15.21 42.36
CA ASP A 154 33.98 15.28 43.01
C ASP A 154 33.81 15.30 44.53
N ALA A 155 34.29 14.25 45.15
CA ALA A 155 34.54 14.26 46.61
C ALA A 155 35.86 15.03 46.84
N VAL A 156 35.72 16.29 47.16
CA VAL A 156 36.79 17.09 47.79
C VAL A 156 36.96 16.60 49.21
N VAL A 157 38.09 15.96 49.52
CA VAL A 157 38.53 15.64 50.90
C VAL A 157 39.62 16.66 51.26
N HIS A 158 39.40 17.31 52.37
CA HIS A 158 40.41 18.06 53.14
C HIS A 158 41.41 17.15 53.83
#